data_e00a2305ed3d8c18cff2e06d71d26d5a
#
_entry.id   e00a2305ed3d8c18cff2e06d71d26d5a
#
_cell.length_a   1.000
_cell.length_b   1.000
_cell.length_c   1.000
_cell.angle_alpha   90.00
_cell.angle_beta   90.00
_cell.angle_gamma   90.00
#
_symmetry.space_group_name_H-M   'P 1'
#
loop_
_entity.id
_entity.type
_entity.pdbx_description
1 polymer ?
#
loop_
_entity_poly.entity_id
_entity_poly.type
_entity_poly.pdbx_seq_one_letter_code
_entity_poly.pdbx_strand_id
1 'polypeptide(L)'
;AAFSKVLDKKIIVPPYNGILGAIGVALLVKEKMSLTGEKTKFRGYDLHQIDYLLKEFTCKACTNYCNIQMFKVEGERTYWGDKCSEMFRKRAVVETKPVIPDLLALRDKILFEGYDPDKGDGPRIGIPRGMYFYEQFPFWNTFFQELGFRVHLSEVTTRKAVNDGLDIIVAEPCVPVQVAHGHVKSLLEAEVDYIFLPNQINAESRYKRVESYVCNWGQTLPFVIINAPAFEPYREKFIMPTLRFREGRKFIFEELLQWMKRFGLKGSAVSAALDKAYEAQHLFARRLLEMGREALAKLESEGKRGIVLVGRPYNINDKGLNLDVGGKLRDYYGVNVIPMDFLPIEGIDIDDINDNMYWNYGRKILAVAKFIRDLPYLHIIYISNFKCGPDSYVKHYVVDASQRPFLSLQFDCHSNDAGILTRCEAYLDSKGILRWWREKWE
;
A
#
# COMPACT_ATOMS: atom_id res chain seq x y z
N ALA A 1 -28.08 2.66 -25.18
CA ALA A 1 -27.69 2.54 -26.60
C ALA A 1 -26.43 1.68 -26.77
N ALA A 2 -25.28 2.00 -26.10
CA ALA A 2 -24.02 1.24 -26.23
C ALA A 2 -24.16 -0.21 -25.78
N PHE A 3 -24.74 -0.44 -24.61
CA PHE A 3 -24.96 -1.78 -24.05
C PHE A 3 -25.83 -2.66 -24.96
N SER A 4 -26.89 -2.07 -25.54
CA SER A 4 -27.77 -2.77 -26.51
C SER A 4 -27.01 -3.19 -27.77
N LYS A 5 -26.08 -2.33 -28.26
CA LYS A 5 -25.23 -2.66 -29.42
C LYS A 5 -24.24 -3.78 -29.12
N VAL A 6 -23.59 -3.76 -27.96
CA VAL A 6 -22.58 -4.75 -27.60
C VAL A 6 -23.19 -6.14 -27.38
N LEU A 7 -24.39 -6.18 -26.77
CA LEU A 7 -25.07 -7.44 -26.45
C LEU A 7 -26.00 -7.92 -27.57
N ASP A 8 -26.22 -7.12 -28.61
CA ASP A 8 -27.24 -7.33 -29.66
C ASP A 8 -28.62 -7.68 -29.06
N LYS A 9 -28.99 -6.98 -27.99
CA LYS A 9 -30.25 -7.19 -27.27
C LYS A 9 -30.93 -5.87 -26.94
N LYS A 10 -32.26 -5.91 -26.92
CA LYS A 10 -33.05 -4.79 -26.43
C LYS A 10 -32.82 -4.63 -24.93
N ILE A 11 -32.28 -3.50 -24.50
CA ILE A 11 -32.11 -3.17 -23.08
C ILE A 11 -33.35 -2.43 -22.60
N ILE A 12 -33.96 -2.95 -21.56
CA ILE A 12 -35.10 -2.33 -20.89
C ILE A 12 -34.56 -1.51 -19.71
N VAL A 13 -34.78 -0.21 -19.77
CA VAL A 13 -34.48 0.69 -18.65
C VAL A 13 -35.80 0.91 -17.91
N PRO A 14 -35.97 0.35 -16.70
CA PRO A 14 -37.21 0.50 -15.97
C PRO A 14 -37.42 1.93 -15.48
N PRO A 15 -38.68 2.34 -15.24
CA PRO A 15 -38.95 3.59 -14.54
C PRO A 15 -38.28 3.58 -13.17
N TYR A 16 -37.88 4.76 -12.69
CA TYR A 16 -37.16 4.92 -11.41
C TYR A 16 -35.81 4.23 -11.34
N ASN A 17 -35.11 4.06 -12.47
CA ASN A 17 -33.82 3.37 -12.55
C ASN A 17 -32.77 3.90 -11.54
N GLY A 18 -32.81 5.19 -11.22
CA GLY A 18 -31.91 5.81 -10.23
C GLY A 18 -32.11 5.35 -8.78
N ILE A 19 -33.24 4.76 -8.45
CA ILE A 19 -33.57 4.29 -7.09
C ILE A 19 -33.89 2.79 -7.01
N LEU A 20 -33.60 2.04 -8.10
CA LEU A 20 -33.89 0.60 -8.12
C LEU A 20 -33.19 -0.19 -7.02
N GLY A 21 -31.97 0.23 -6.65
CA GLY A 21 -31.26 -0.39 -5.51
C GLY A 21 -32.05 -0.25 -4.20
N ALA A 22 -32.58 0.94 -3.93
CA ALA A 22 -33.40 1.18 -2.73
C ALA A 22 -34.72 0.39 -2.77
N ILE A 23 -35.38 0.33 -3.94
CA ILE A 23 -36.58 -0.48 -4.15
C ILE A 23 -36.28 -1.97 -3.93
N GLY A 24 -35.20 -2.47 -4.50
CA GLY A 24 -34.76 -3.86 -4.34
C GLY A 24 -34.52 -4.24 -2.87
N VAL A 25 -33.77 -3.40 -2.14
CA VAL A 25 -33.53 -3.61 -0.71
C VAL A 25 -34.85 -3.60 0.09
N ALA A 26 -35.76 -2.68 -0.19
CA ALA A 26 -37.05 -2.61 0.46
C ALA A 26 -37.89 -3.88 0.24
N LEU A 27 -37.87 -4.42 -1.00
CA LEU A 27 -38.56 -5.67 -1.30
C LEU A 27 -37.95 -6.87 -0.57
N LEU A 28 -36.60 -6.98 -0.55
CA LEU A 28 -35.90 -8.03 0.18
C LEU A 28 -36.18 -7.98 1.68
N VAL A 29 -36.19 -6.77 2.26
CA VAL A 29 -36.55 -6.59 3.68
C VAL A 29 -38.00 -6.99 3.94
N LYS A 30 -38.94 -6.59 3.07
CA LYS A 30 -40.34 -6.99 3.18
C LYS A 30 -40.51 -8.51 3.14
N GLU A 31 -39.83 -9.19 2.24
CA GLU A 31 -39.85 -10.64 2.14
C GLU A 31 -39.27 -11.29 3.40
N LYS A 32 -38.10 -10.84 3.84
CA LYS A 32 -37.47 -11.31 5.08
C LYS A 32 -38.41 -11.17 6.31
N MET A 33 -38.98 -9.98 6.48
CA MET A 33 -39.89 -9.73 7.62
C MET A 33 -41.12 -10.61 7.56
N SER A 34 -41.63 -10.90 6.36
CA SER A 34 -42.75 -11.82 6.18
C SER A 34 -42.40 -13.27 6.54
N LEU A 35 -41.16 -13.70 6.24
CA LEU A 35 -40.67 -15.05 6.52
C LEU A 35 -40.34 -15.26 8.02
N THR A 36 -39.69 -14.25 8.62
CA THR A 36 -39.19 -14.35 10.01
C THR A 36 -40.27 -13.99 11.06
N GLY A 37 -41.33 -13.28 10.67
CA GLY A 37 -42.32 -12.74 11.59
C GLY A 37 -41.80 -11.65 12.55
N GLU A 38 -40.55 -11.17 12.33
CA GLU A 38 -39.96 -10.11 13.15
C GLU A 38 -40.67 -8.77 12.91
N LYS A 39 -40.72 -7.93 13.93
CA LYS A 39 -41.21 -6.55 13.78
C LYS A 39 -40.13 -5.66 13.22
N THR A 40 -40.53 -4.78 12.29
CA THR A 40 -39.62 -3.78 11.73
C THR A 40 -39.12 -2.83 12.81
N LYS A 41 -37.83 -2.45 12.70
CA LYS A 41 -37.23 -1.36 13.50
C LYS A 41 -37.31 -0.01 12.81
N PHE A 42 -38.04 0.09 11.70
CA PHE A 42 -38.24 1.34 10.98
C PHE A 42 -39.01 2.34 11.83
N ARG A 43 -38.44 3.50 12.06
CA ARG A 43 -38.95 4.55 12.97
C ARG A 43 -39.95 5.51 12.31
N GLY A 44 -40.33 5.25 11.07
CA GLY A 44 -41.22 6.16 10.32
C GLY A 44 -40.47 7.31 9.63
N TYR A 45 -41.25 8.26 9.14
CA TYR A 45 -40.73 9.42 8.37
C TYR A 45 -40.56 10.69 9.22
N ASP A 46 -41.00 10.66 10.48
CA ASP A 46 -41.00 11.82 11.39
C ASP A 46 -39.71 11.92 12.23
N LEU A 47 -38.58 11.53 11.66
CA LEU A 47 -37.27 11.54 12.34
C LEU A 47 -36.85 12.94 12.80
N HIS A 48 -37.38 14.00 12.19
CA HIS A 48 -37.14 15.39 12.57
C HIS A 48 -37.72 15.76 13.92
N GLN A 49 -38.68 14.96 14.45
CA GLN A 49 -39.31 15.14 15.75
C GLN A 49 -38.63 14.38 16.87
N ILE A 50 -37.63 13.57 16.56
CA ILE A 50 -36.93 12.73 17.54
C ILE A 50 -35.81 13.54 18.17
N ASP A 51 -35.81 13.66 19.49
CA ASP A 51 -34.71 14.25 20.23
C ASP A 51 -33.47 13.37 20.14
N TYR A 52 -32.34 14.01 19.81
CA TYR A 52 -31.06 13.35 19.76
C TYR A 52 -29.98 14.13 20.50
N LEU A 53 -28.98 13.43 21.01
CA LEU A 53 -27.78 14.02 21.56
C LEU A 53 -26.64 13.81 20.55
N LEU A 54 -26.05 14.89 20.10
CA LEU A 54 -24.84 14.88 19.29
C LEU A 54 -23.61 15.13 20.18
N LYS A 55 -22.62 14.26 20.12
CA LYS A 55 -21.31 14.46 20.73
C LYS A 55 -20.23 14.26 19.69
N GLU A 56 -19.37 15.26 19.57
CA GLU A 56 -18.21 15.19 18.68
C GLU A 56 -16.92 14.96 19.48
N PHE A 57 -16.04 14.11 18.97
CA PHE A 57 -14.74 13.86 19.57
C PHE A 57 -13.75 13.31 18.55
N THR A 58 -12.45 13.45 18.84
CA THR A 58 -11.40 12.86 18.01
C THR A 58 -11.06 11.46 18.47
N CYS A 59 -11.16 10.47 17.58
CA CYS A 59 -10.71 9.12 17.83
C CYS A 59 -9.19 9.07 17.95
N LYS A 60 -8.67 8.43 19.00
CA LYS A 60 -7.23 8.27 19.27
C LYS A 60 -6.75 6.83 19.11
N ALA A 61 -7.55 5.96 18.49
CA ALA A 61 -7.23 4.54 18.38
C ALA A 61 -6.12 4.23 17.35
N CYS A 62 -5.92 5.12 16.37
CA CYS A 62 -4.87 4.99 15.37
C CYS A 62 -4.41 6.37 14.90
N THR A 63 -3.44 6.39 14.00
CA THR A 63 -2.81 7.60 13.44
C THR A 63 -3.73 8.45 12.57
N ASN A 64 -4.96 8.01 12.27
CA ASN A 64 -5.92 8.77 11.47
C ASN A 64 -6.60 9.92 12.25
N TYR A 65 -6.66 9.86 13.58
CA TYR A 65 -7.28 10.88 14.43
C TYR A 65 -8.63 11.40 13.89
N CYS A 66 -9.52 10.46 13.51
CA CYS A 66 -10.79 10.80 12.89
C CYS A 66 -11.68 11.63 13.82
N ASN A 67 -12.37 12.63 13.26
CA ASN A 67 -13.42 13.35 13.97
C ASN A 67 -14.70 12.51 13.94
N ILE A 68 -15.14 12.08 15.11
CA ILE A 68 -16.29 11.18 15.29
C ILE A 68 -17.48 11.97 15.77
N GLN A 69 -18.60 11.80 15.10
CA GLN A 69 -19.92 12.26 15.52
C GLN A 69 -20.70 11.08 16.11
N MET A 70 -21.00 11.14 17.39
CA MET A 70 -21.82 10.17 18.08
C MET A 70 -23.23 10.73 18.24
N PHE A 71 -24.20 10.09 17.62
CA PHE A 71 -25.62 10.37 17.82
C PHE A 71 -26.18 9.37 18.83
N LYS A 72 -26.88 9.88 19.83
CA LYS A 72 -27.65 9.07 20.77
C LYS A 72 -29.12 9.37 20.57
N VAL A 73 -29.87 8.37 20.15
CA VAL A 73 -31.32 8.44 19.89
C VAL A 73 -32.00 7.33 20.68
N GLU A 74 -32.95 7.65 21.55
CA GLU A 74 -33.73 6.66 22.36
C GLU A 74 -32.85 5.63 23.09
N GLY A 75 -31.66 6.06 23.53
CA GLY A 75 -30.69 5.18 24.22
C GLY A 75 -29.71 4.45 23.32
N GLU A 76 -30.00 4.30 22.04
CA GLU A 76 -29.09 3.73 21.05
C GLU A 76 -28.05 4.75 20.62
N ARG A 77 -26.80 4.30 20.42
CA ARG A 77 -25.68 5.14 19.94
C ARG A 77 -25.27 4.71 18.55
N THR A 78 -25.16 5.68 17.64
CA THR A 78 -24.57 5.52 16.33
C THR A 78 -23.37 6.45 16.16
N TYR A 79 -22.37 6.01 15.41
CA TYR A 79 -21.13 6.74 15.23
C TYR A 79 -20.85 6.96 13.74
N TRP A 80 -20.37 8.14 13.40
CA TRP A 80 -20.09 8.56 12.04
C TRP A 80 -18.74 9.29 11.98
N GLY A 81 -18.08 9.26 10.82
CA GLY A 81 -16.85 10.00 10.59
C GLY A 81 -15.56 9.18 10.75
N ASP A 82 -15.67 7.93 11.24
CA ASP A 82 -14.54 7.02 11.29
C ASP A 82 -14.16 6.51 9.89
N LYS A 83 -12.84 6.42 9.62
CA LYS A 83 -12.32 5.87 8.37
C LYS A 83 -12.20 4.34 8.39
N CYS A 84 -12.14 3.74 9.57
CA CYS A 84 -11.89 2.31 9.75
C CYS A 84 -13.13 1.47 10.00
N SER A 85 -14.26 2.05 10.40
CA SER A 85 -15.51 1.35 10.75
C SER A 85 -15.36 0.26 11.82
N GLU A 86 -14.26 0.24 12.58
CA GLU A 86 -13.90 -0.82 13.52
C GLU A 86 -14.33 -0.55 14.94
N MET A 87 -14.02 0.66 15.42
CA MET A 87 -14.22 1.02 16.83
C MET A 87 -15.68 1.08 17.21
N PHE A 88 -16.56 1.38 16.25
CA PHE A 88 -17.93 1.76 16.52
C PHE A 88 -18.96 0.86 15.84
N ARG A 89 -18.54 -0.03 14.96
CA ARG A 89 -19.40 -1.02 14.29
C ARG A 89 -18.96 -2.42 14.68
N LYS A 90 -19.87 -3.19 15.29
CA LYS A 90 -19.64 -4.62 15.50
C LYS A 90 -19.71 -5.32 14.15
N ARG A 91 -18.58 -5.75 13.62
CA ARG A 91 -18.55 -6.69 12.49
C ARG A 91 -18.69 -8.11 13.00
N ALA A 92 -19.32 -8.96 12.22
CA ALA A 92 -19.27 -10.39 12.47
C ALA A 92 -17.82 -10.85 12.30
N VAL A 93 -17.24 -11.40 13.36
CA VAL A 93 -15.91 -12.01 13.30
C VAL A 93 -16.05 -13.33 12.57
N VAL A 94 -15.29 -13.50 11.50
CA VAL A 94 -15.21 -14.78 10.79
C VAL A 94 -14.34 -15.72 11.62
N GLU A 95 -14.85 -16.93 11.94
CA GLU A 95 -14.15 -17.91 12.77
C GLU A 95 -12.89 -18.51 12.10
N THR A 96 -12.77 -18.36 10.77
CA THR A 96 -11.64 -18.90 10.01
C THR A 96 -10.37 -18.09 10.29
N LYS A 97 -9.30 -18.80 10.66
CA LYS A 97 -7.97 -18.21 10.84
C LYS A 97 -7.11 -18.46 9.60
N PRO A 98 -6.22 -17.52 9.23
CA PRO A 98 -5.21 -17.78 8.20
C PRO A 98 -4.32 -18.96 8.60
N VAL A 99 -3.96 -19.78 7.63
CA VAL A 99 -3.06 -20.93 7.87
C VAL A 99 -1.58 -20.54 7.77
N ILE A 100 -1.27 -19.48 6.99
CA ILE A 100 0.09 -18.95 6.90
C ILE A 100 0.33 -17.87 7.96
N PRO A 101 1.58 -17.64 8.38
CA PRO A 101 1.93 -16.56 9.29
C PRO A 101 1.59 -15.18 8.70
N ASP A 102 1.61 -14.16 9.55
CA ASP A 102 1.44 -12.77 9.09
C ASP A 102 2.71 -12.30 8.37
N LEU A 103 2.72 -12.45 7.03
CA LEU A 103 3.85 -12.07 6.19
C LEU A 103 4.08 -10.56 6.16
N LEU A 104 3.03 -9.73 6.34
CA LEU A 104 3.18 -8.28 6.42
C LEU A 104 3.94 -7.88 7.69
N ALA A 105 3.53 -8.40 8.84
CA ALA A 105 4.20 -8.14 10.10
C ALA A 105 5.64 -8.69 10.13
N LEU A 106 5.85 -9.89 9.59
CA LEU A 106 7.19 -10.48 9.48
C LEU A 106 8.09 -9.69 8.53
N ARG A 107 7.53 -9.18 7.43
CA ARG A 107 8.27 -8.29 6.52
C ARG A 107 8.73 -7.01 7.21
N ASP A 108 7.84 -6.37 7.95
CA ASP A 108 8.20 -5.17 8.72
C ASP A 108 9.32 -5.50 9.74
N LYS A 109 9.21 -6.63 10.45
CA LYS A 109 10.25 -7.06 11.39
C LYS A 109 11.61 -7.22 10.71
N ILE A 110 11.66 -7.84 9.53
CA ILE A 110 12.91 -8.05 8.78
C ILE A 110 13.41 -6.71 8.20
N LEU A 111 12.51 -5.83 7.73
CA LEU A 111 12.85 -4.52 7.20
C LEU A 111 13.61 -3.67 8.22
N PHE A 112 13.20 -3.72 9.50
CA PHE A 112 13.80 -2.94 10.59
C PHE A 112 14.87 -3.71 11.38
N GLU A 113 15.25 -4.90 10.94
CA GLU A 113 16.29 -5.67 11.63
C GLU A 113 17.64 -4.93 11.58
N GLY A 114 18.28 -4.81 12.74
CA GLY A 114 19.53 -4.05 12.88
C GLY A 114 19.38 -2.53 12.84
N TYR A 115 18.17 -2.00 12.74
CA TYR A 115 17.94 -0.58 12.91
C TYR A 115 18.00 -0.19 14.40
N ASP A 116 18.90 0.73 14.72
CA ASP A 116 19.06 1.34 16.03
C ASP A 116 19.26 2.86 15.81
N PRO A 117 18.32 3.71 16.26
CA PRO A 117 18.41 5.16 16.05
C PRO A 117 19.54 5.82 16.86
N ASP A 118 20.04 5.14 17.90
CA ASP A 118 21.09 5.65 18.75
C ASP A 118 22.50 5.14 18.35
N LYS A 119 22.58 4.24 17.39
CA LYS A 119 23.83 3.69 16.89
C LYS A 119 24.60 4.71 16.06
N GLY A 120 25.85 5.00 16.48
CA GLY A 120 26.80 5.90 15.82
C GLY A 120 27.02 7.20 16.61
N ASP A 121 28.17 7.82 16.38
CA ASP A 121 28.59 9.06 17.03
C ASP A 121 28.55 10.27 16.08
N GLY A 122 28.25 10.03 14.82
CA GLY A 122 28.22 11.04 13.76
C GLY A 122 26.92 11.82 13.68
N PRO A 123 26.76 12.62 12.63
CA PRO A 123 25.56 13.42 12.40
C PRO A 123 24.30 12.56 12.29
N ARG A 124 23.15 13.15 12.65
CA ARG A 124 21.84 12.54 12.45
C ARG A 124 21.41 12.68 10.99
N ILE A 125 21.21 11.57 10.32
CA ILE A 125 20.69 11.55 8.95
C ILE A 125 19.23 11.07 8.92
N GLY A 126 18.34 11.93 8.46
CA GLY A 126 16.91 11.62 8.33
C GLY A 126 16.64 10.85 7.05
N ILE A 127 15.90 9.75 7.15
CA ILE A 127 15.39 8.98 6.00
C ILE A 127 13.86 9.03 6.03
N PRO A 128 13.19 9.65 5.02
CA PRO A 128 11.74 9.69 4.97
C PRO A 128 11.15 8.30 4.68
N ARG A 129 10.12 7.90 5.44
CA ARG A 129 9.38 6.65 5.24
C ARG A 129 8.44 6.74 4.05
N GLY A 130 8.97 6.99 2.87
CA GLY A 130 8.20 7.14 1.64
C GLY A 130 8.87 6.49 0.44
N MET A 131 8.09 6.22 -0.60
CA MET A 131 8.57 5.71 -1.87
C MET A 131 9.46 4.46 -1.72
N TYR A 132 10.75 4.53 -2.07
CA TYR A 132 11.67 3.38 -2.08
C TYR A 132 12.11 2.91 -0.69
N PHE A 133 11.77 3.64 0.37
CA PHE A 133 12.06 3.26 1.74
C PHE A 133 11.66 1.81 2.03
N TYR A 134 10.44 1.42 1.70
CA TYR A 134 9.90 0.09 2.00
C TYR A 134 10.61 -1.07 1.28
N GLU A 135 11.41 -0.79 0.26
CA GLU A 135 12.21 -1.81 -0.43
C GLU A 135 13.69 -1.72 -0.04
N GLN A 136 14.22 -0.52 0.16
CA GLN A 136 15.67 -0.26 0.23
C GLN A 136 16.18 0.14 1.62
N PHE A 137 15.31 0.19 2.64
CA PHE A 137 15.75 0.61 3.97
C PHE A 137 16.90 -0.22 4.54
N PRO A 138 16.95 -1.57 4.41
CA PRO A 138 18.09 -2.35 4.90
C PRO A 138 19.43 -1.92 4.28
N PHE A 139 19.43 -1.55 3.00
CA PHE A 139 20.60 -1.03 2.31
C PHE A 139 21.06 0.30 2.92
N TRP A 140 20.16 1.27 3.02
CA TRP A 140 20.50 2.61 3.46
C TRP A 140 20.83 2.68 4.96
N ASN A 141 20.09 1.95 5.78
CA ASN A 141 20.38 1.84 7.20
C ASN A 141 21.79 1.30 7.44
N THR A 142 22.14 0.18 6.78
CA THR A 142 23.46 -0.42 6.90
C THR A 142 24.54 0.53 6.38
N PHE A 143 24.34 1.14 5.20
CA PHE A 143 25.32 2.06 4.62
C PHE A 143 25.66 3.22 5.57
N PHE A 144 24.65 3.89 6.11
CA PHE A 144 24.89 5.04 6.97
C PHE A 144 25.42 4.66 8.35
N GLN A 145 24.93 3.59 8.96
CA GLN A 145 25.43 3.13 10.25
C GLN A 145 26.89 2.67 10.16
N GLU A 146 27.31 2.00 9.10
CA GLU A 146 28.72 1.59 8.88
C GLU A 146 29.65 2.81 8.67
N LEU A 147 29.11 3.92 8.24
CA LEU A 147 29.85 5.18 8.12
C LEU A 147 29.79 6.04 9.41
N GLY A 148 29.16 5.53 10.47
CA GLY A 148 29.08 6.18 11.78
C GLY A 148 27.94 7.20 11.92
N PHE A 149 27.05 7.34 10.94
CA PHE A 149 25.87 8.20 11.07
C PHE A 149 24.80 7.60 11.99
N ARG A 150 24.08 8.47 12.70
CA ARG A 150 22.86 8.10 13.42
C ARG A 150 21.67 8.19 12.46
N VAL A 151 21.09 7.06 12.13
CA VAL A 151 19.94 7.02 11.21
C VAL A 151 18.66 7.36 11.97
N HIS A 152 17.96 8.41 11.53
CA HIS A 152 16.68 8.82 12.07
C HIS A 152 15.58 8.68 11.03
N LEU A 153 14.49 8.00 11.37
CA LEU A 153 13.37 7.81 10.46
C LEU A 153 12.27 8.84 10.75
N SER A 154 11.61 9.32 9.71
CA SER A 154 10.34 10.02 9.91
C SER A 154 9.34 9.11 10.62
N GLU A 155 8.33 9.68 11.28
CA GLU A 155 7.24 8.89 11.84
C GLU A 155 6.55 8.04 10.76
N VAL A 156 5.76 7.06 11.17
CA VAL A 156 4.87 6.32 10.26
C VAL A 156 3.89 7.30 9.58
N THR A 157 3.38 6.93 8.42
CA THR A 157 2.40 7.76 7.71
C THR A 157 1.15 7.96 8.56
N THR A 158 0.98 9.18 9.05
CA THR A 158 -0.16 9.62 9.86
C THR A 158 -1.03 10.56 9.06
N ARG A 159 -2.23 10.87 9.57
CA ARG A 159 -3.07 11.91 9.00
C ARG A 159 -2.38 13.28 8.99
N LYS A 160 -1.55 13.55 10.02
CA LYS A 160 -0.73 14.78 10.07
C LYS A 160 0.26 14.79 8.89
N ALA A 161 1.01 13.70 8.67
CA ALA A 161 1.94 13.62 7.55
C ALA A 161 1.26 13.80 6.19
N VAL A 162 0.07 13.22 6.00
CA VAL A 162 -0.73 13.42 4.78
C VAL A 162 -1.13 14.88 4.60
N ASN A 163 -1.67 15.52 5.65
CA ASN A 163 -2.11 16.91 5.60
C ASN A 163 -0.91 17.86 5.40
N ASP A 164 0.17 17.66 6.15
CA ASP A 164 1.40 18.45 6.00
C ASP A 164 1.94 18.36 4.56
N GLY A 165 1.87 17.17 3.96
CA GLY A 165 2.24 16.97 2.56
C GLY A 165 1.35 17.76 1.60
N LEU A 166 0.03 17.70 1.80
CA LEU A 166 -0.95 18.43 0.98
C LEU A 166 -0.78 19.95 1.05
N ASP A 167 -0.42 20.48 2.23
CA ASP A 167 -0.23 21.92 2.45
C ASP A 167 1.04 22.46 1.76
N ILE A 168 2.03 21.58 1.53
CA ILE A 168 3.36 21.97 1.01
C ILE A 168 3.48 21.79 -0.50
N ILE A 169 2.80 20.82 -1.08
CA ILE A 169 2.95 20.51 -2.51
C ILE A 169 2.62 21.71 -3.41
N VAL A 170 3.44 21.88 -4.45
CA VAL A 170 3.21 22.93 -5.48
C VAL A 170 2.55 22.39 -6.75
N ALA A 171 2.36 21.08 -6.85
CA ALA A 171 1.69 20.38 -7.94
C ALA A 171 0.80 19.29 -7.32
N GLU A 172 -0.03 18.66 -8.12
CA GLU A 172 -0.93 17.56 -7.67
C GLU A 172 -0.41 16.17 -8.10
N PRO A 173 0.69 15.66 -7.53
CA PRO A 173 1.17 14.31 -7.82
C PRO A 173 0.27 13.23 -7.18
N CYS A 174 0.61 11.96 -7.39
CA CYS A 174 -0.03 10.86 -6.66
C CYS A 174 0.26 10.92 -5.16
N VAL A 175 -0.63 10.34 -4.35
CA VAL A 175 -0.57 10.41 -2.87
C VAL A 175 0.78 10.02 -2.25
N PRO A 176 1.50 8.98 -2.70
CA PRO A 176 2.82 8.67 -2.12
C PRO A 176 3.84 9.81 -2.24
N VAL A 177 3.78 10.58 -3.33
CA VAL A 177 4.65 11.75 -3.51
C VAL A 177 4.21 12.90 -2.62
N GLN A 178 2.88 13.12 -2.47
CA GLN A 178 2.34 14.11 -1.54
C GLN A 178 2.80 13.83 -0.11
N VAL A 179 2.64 12.60 0.34
CA VAL A 179 3.01 12.15 1.68
C VAL A 179 4.52 12.22 1.93
N ALA A 180 5.33 12.00 0.90
CA ALA A 180 6.78 12.16 1.01
C ALA A 180 7.19 13.60 1.45
N HIS A 181 6.45 14.65 1.03
CA HIS A 181 6.68 16.01 1.53
C HIS A 181 6.41 16.12 3.04
N GLY A 182 5.33 15.48 3.53
CA GLY A 182 5.02 15.46 4.95
C GLY A 182 6.07 14.71 5.77
N HIS A 183 6.62 13.60 5.26
CA HIS A 183 7.73 12.90 5.89
C HIS A 183 9.00 13.76 5.98
N VAL A 184 9.32 14.50 4.92
CA VAL A 184 10.46 15.43 4.93
C VAL A 184 10.24 16.55 5.93
N LYS A 185 9.03 17.11 6.02
CA LYS A 185 8.69 18.12 7.04
C LYS A 185 8.88 17.57 8.45
N SER A 186 8.42 16.36 8.75
CA SER A 186 8.56 15.75 10.07
C SER A 186 10.03 15.54 10.47
N LEU A 187 10.91 15.25 9.51
CA LEU A 187 12.36 15.16 9.75
C LEU A 187 12.99 16.51 10.07
N LEU A 188 12.55 17.59 9.43
CA LEU A 188 12.98 18.94 9.76
C LEU A 188 12.49 19.37 11.15
N GLU A 189 11.25 19.02 11.51
CA GLU A 189 10.70 19.23 12.86
C GLU A 189 11.46 18.43 13.93
N ALA A 190 12.02 17.26 13.58
CA ALA A 190 12.88 16.46 14.46
C ALA A 190 14.33 16.95 14.51
N GLU A 191 14.64 18.07 13.86
CA GLU A 191 15.95 18.74 13.87
C GLU A 191 17.11 17.83 13.48
N VAL A 192 16.92 16.95 12.46
CA VAL A 192 18.03 16.16 11.92
C VAL A 192 19.07 17.05 11.23
N ASP A 193 20.34 16.64 11.26
CA ASP A 193 21.42 17.41 10.64
C ASP A 193 21.30 17.39 9.11
N TYR A 194 20.99 16.22 8.54
CA TYR A 194 20.85 16.00 7.10
C TYR A 194 19.63 15.15 6.79
N ILE A 195 19.10 15.30 5.56
CA ILE A 195 18.00 14.48 5.04
C ILE A 195 18.50 13.77 3.79
N PHE A 196 18.45 12.45 3.81
CA PHE A 196 18.78 11.63 2.66
C PHE A 196 17.56 11.46 1.76
N LEU A 197 17.64 12.04 0.57
CA LEU A 197 16.55 12.01 -0.41
C LEU A 197 17.13 11.71 -1.80
N PRO A 198 17.43 10.43 -2.11
CA PRO A 198 18.10 10.07 -3.35
C PRO A 198 17.23 10.30 -4.57
N ASN A 199 17.86 10.73 -5.65
CA ASN A 199 17.29 10.75 -6.98
C ASN A 199 17.51 9.37 -7.63
N GLN A 200 16.52 8.49 -7.54
CA GLN A 200 16.62 7.16 -8.12
C GLN A 200 16.09 7.14 -9.55
N ILE A 201 16.96 6.85 -10.51
CA ILE A 201 16.61 6.78 -11.94
C ILE A 201 16.09 5.39 -12.30
N ASN A 202 16.82 4.35 -11.89
CA ASN A 202 16.49 2.97 -12.23
C ASN A 202 16.80 2.03 -11.05
N ALA A 203 16.44 0.77 -11.21
CA ALA A 203 16.71 -0.29 -10.25
C ALA A 203 17.55 -1.40 -10.90
N GLU A 204 18.17 -2.24 -10.08
CA GLU A 204 18.82 -3.47 -10.57
C GLU A 204 17.88 -4.29 -11.44
N SER A 205 18.40 -4.84 -12.52
CA SER A 205 17.66 -5.71 -13.41
C SER A 205 18.57 -6.76 -14.04
N ARG A 206 18.10 -7.99 -14.05
CA ARG A 206 18.72 -9.08 -14.81
C ARG A 206 18.42 -8.99 -16.31
N TYR A 207 17.36 -8.28 -16.68
CA TYR A 207 16.93 -8.07 -18.06
C TYR A 207 17.72 -6.93 -18.68
N LYS A 208 18.79 -7.26 -19.40
CA LYS A 208 19.71 -6.26 -20.00
C LYS A 208 19.14 -5.58 -21.25
N ARG A 209 18.20 -6.23 -21.94
CA ARG A 209 17.63 -5.74 -23.20
C ARG A 209 16.70 -4.54 -23.01
N VAL A 210 16.01 -4.47 -21.88
CA VAL A 210 15.04 -3.42 -21.57
C VAL A 210 15.51 -2.60 -20.37
N GLU A 211 15.20 -1.31 -20.38
CA GLU A 211 15.49 -0.42 -19.26
C GLU A 211 14.73 -0.84 -17.98
N SER A 212 15.15 -0.31 -16.83
CA SER A 212 14.61 -0.66 -15.52
C SER A 212 14.29 0.61 -14.73
N TYR A 213 13.62 1.57 -15.37
CA TYR A 213 13.31 2.85 -14.78
C TYR A 213 12.32 2.71 -13.62
N VAL A 214 12.47 3.59 -12.63
CA VAL A 214 11.41 3.87 -11.68
C VAL A 214 10.42 4.87 -12.30
N CYS A 215 9.30 5.16 -11.63
CA CYS A 215 8.30 6.09 -12.18
C CYS A 215 8.87 7.51 -12.25
N ASN A 216 8.33 8.35 -13.15
CA ASN A 216 8.83 9.71 -13.39
C ASN A 216 8.81 10.57 -12.11
N TRP A 217 7.75 10.48 -11.30
CA TRP A 217 7.70 11.16 -10.00
C TRP A 217 8.80 10.68 -9.04
N GLY A 218 9.13 9.39 -9.06
CA GLY A 218 10.24 8.85 -8.28
C GLY A 218 11.59 9.37 -8.74
N GLN A 219 11.80 9.46 -10.06
CA GLN A 219 13.03 10.01 -10.64
C GLN A 219 13.23 11.50 -10.34
N THR A 220 12.15 12.25 -10.11
CA THR A 220 12.20 13.70 -9.89
C THR A 220 11.92 14.10 -8.44
N LEU A 221 11.63 13.15 -7.56
CA LEU A 221 11.18 13.38 -6.20
C LEU A 221 12.02 14.39 -5.41
N PRO A 222 13.37 14.27 -5.35
CA PRO A 222 14.19 15.22 -4.59
C PRO A 222 14.03 16.64 -5.10
N PHE A 223 14.04 16.82 -6.43
CA PHE A 223 13.93 18.13 -7.05
C PHE A 223 12.56 18.78 -6.85
N VAL A 224 11.50 17.96 -6.87
CA VAL A 224 10.14 18.46 -6.58
C VAL A 224 10.04 18.91 -5.13
N ILE A 225 10.57 18.14 -4.20
CA ILE A 225 10.54 18.44 -2.77
C ILE A 225 11.34 19.71 -2.46
N ILE A 226 12.63 19.78 -2.83
CA ILE A 226 13.49 20.91 -2.45
C ILE A 226 13.09 22.25 -3.09
N ASN A 227 12.29 22.21 -4.16
CA ASN A 227 11.76 23.42 -4.80
C ASN A 227 10.38 23.84 -4.25
N ALA A 228 9.82 23.11 -3.30
CA ALA A 228 8.68 23.59 -2.56
C ALA A 228 9.15 24.76 -1.62
N PRO A 229 8.43 25.91 -1.60
CA PRO A 229 8.87 27.08 -0.83
C PRO A 229 9.15 26.80 0.65
N ALA A 230 8.42 25.87 1.24
CA ALA A 230 8.62 25.46 2.65
C ALA A 230 10.00 24.86 2.93
N PHE A 231 10.68 24.31 1.93
CA PHE A 231 11.98 23.65 2.09
C PHE A 231 13.16 24.47 1.60
N GLU A 232 12.93 25.61 0.99
CA GLU A 232 13.98 26.49 0.47
C GLU A 232 15.05 26.87 1.51
N PRO A 233 14.69 27.21 2.78
CA PRO A 233 15.68 27.56 3.80
C PRO A 233 16.58 26.40 4.23
N TYR A 234 16.22 25.16 3.91
CA TYR A 234 16.87 23.95 4.38
C TYR A 234 17.67 23.21 3.30
N ARG A 235 17.86 23.81 2.12
CA ARG A 235 18.49 23.16 0.94
C ARG A 235 19.84 22.50 1.26
N GLU A 236 20.65 23.11 2.11
CA GLU A 236 21.97 22.60 2.50
C GLU A 236 21.90 21.30 3.34
N LYS A 237 20.75 20.99 3.94
CA LYS A 237 20.57 19.75 4.69
C LYS A 237 20.35 18.53 3.80
N PHE A 238 20.00 18.70 2.54
CA PHE A 238 19.64 17.59 1.67
C PHE A 238 20.86 16.91 1.06
N ILE A 239 20.86 15.57 1.11
CA ILE A 239 21.81 14.68 0.44
C ILE A 239 21.03 13.96 -0.65
N MET A 240 21.30 14.33 -1.90
CA MET A 240 20.51 13.92 -3.08
C MET A 240 21.37 13.27 -4.17
N PRO A 241 21.99 12.11 -3.91
CA PRO A 241 22.74 11.41 -4.94
C PRO A 241 21.83 10.95 -6.07
N THR A 242 22.36 10.94 -7.30
CA THR A 242 21.67 10.39 -8.47
C THR A 242 22.02 8.92 -8.64
N LEU A 243 21.09 8.05 -8.31
CA LEU A 243 21.33 6.61 -8.22
C LEU A 243 20.83 5.88 -9.47
N ARG A 244 21.72 5.12 -10.07
CA ARG A 244 21.47 4.27 -11.24
C ARG A 244 21.95 2.85 -10.95
N PHE A 245 21.13 2.10 -10.23
CA PHE A 245 21.51 0.75 -9.79
C PHE A 245 21.74 -0.24 -10.95
N ARG A 246 21.10 0.00 -12.09
CA ARG A 246 21.29 -0.82 -13.29
C ARG A 246 22.70 -0.73 -13.85
N GLU A 247 23.38 0.39 -13.69
CA GLU A 247 24.76 0.63 -14.10
C GLU A 247 25.77 -0.05 -13.17
N GLY A 248 25.30 -0.58 -12.06
CA GLY A 248 26.06 -1.43 -11.17
C GLY A 248 26.80 -0.70 -10.04
N ARG A 249 27.44 -1.49 -9.18
CA ARG A 249 28.05 -1.07 -7.93
C ARG A 249 29.08 0.07 -8.10
N LYS A 250 29.87 0.04 -9.16
CA LYS A 250 30.90 1.08 -9.40
C LYS A 250 30.29 2.46 -9.53
N PHE A 251 29.23 2.60 -10.32
CA PHE A 251 28.51 3.86 -10.48
C PHE A 251 27.93 4.37 -9.15
N ILE A 252 27.28 3.48 -8.38
CA ILE A 252 26.73 3.81 -7.06
C ILE A 252 27.83 4.27 -6.10
N PHE A 253 29.01 3.59 -6.12
CA PHE A 253 30.14 3.98 -5.30
C PHE A 253 30.66 5.38 -5.66
N GLU A 254 30.87 5.65 -6.94
CA GLU A 254 31.39 6.95 -7.41
C GLU A 254 30.45 8.10 -7.01
N GLU A 255 29.15 7.92 -7.19
CA GLU A 255 28.13 8.90 -6.84
C GLU A 255 28.07 9.12 -5.31
N LEU A 256 28.00 8.07 -4.52
CA LEU A 256 27.96 8.18 -3.07
C LEU A 256 29.24 8.77 -2.48
N LEU A 257 30.41 8.43 -3.05
CA LEU A 257 31.69 8.99 -2.62
C LEU A 257 31.75 10.52 -2.76
N GLN A 258 31.18 11.09 -3.83
CA GLN A 258 31.15 12.54 -4.02
C GLN A 258 30.40 13.22 -2.85
N TRP A 259 29.27 12.66 -2.41
CA TRP A 259 28.50 13.18 -1.30
C TRP A 259 29.17 12.94 0.05
N MET A 260 29.81 11.77 0.23
CA MET A 260 30.46 11.40 1.51
C MET A 260 31.77 12.13 1.76
N LYS A 261 32.43 12.66 0.73
CA LYS A 261 33.62 13.50 0.87
C LYS A 261 33.42 14.74 1.74
N ARG A 262 32.21 15.32 1.74
CA ARG A 262 31.88 16.49 2.58
C ARG A 262 32.00 16.20 4.08
N PHE A 263 31.95 14.93 4.48
CA PHE A 263 32.12 14.44 5.85
C PHE A 263 33.54 13.96 6.15
N GLY A 264 34.49 14.15 5.25
CA GLY A 264 35.87 13.71 5.40
C GLY A 264 36.05 12.17 5.27
N LEU A 265 35.05 11.46 4.79
CA LEU A 265 35.10 9.99 4.67
C LEU A 265 36.00 9.53 3.50
N LYS A 266 36.85 8.53 3.79
CA LYS A 266 37.76 7.94 2.79
C LYS A 266 37.00 6.98 1.88
N GLY A 267 37.44 6.88 0.62
CA GLY A 267 36.85 5.99 -0.37
C GLY A 267 36.82 4.52 0.07
N SER A 268 37.83 4.06 0.83
CA SER A 268 37.85 2.70 1.36
C SER A 268 36.72 2.42 2.37
N ALA A 269 36.42 3.39 3.24
CA ALA A 269 35.32 3.30 4.18
C ALA A 269 33.96 3.29 3.46
N VAL A 270 33.77 4.19 2.49
CA VAL A 270 32.54 4.24 1.67
C VAL A 270 32.36 2.93 0.88
N SER A 271 33.43 2.38 0.32
CA SER A 271 33.38 1.09 -0.40
C SER A 271 32.98 -0.07 0.53
N ALA A 272 33.60 -0.18 1.71
CA ALA A 272 33.28 -1.23 2.68
C ALA A 272 31.83 -1.14 3.18
N ALA A 273 31.36 0.08 3.50
CA ALA A 273 29.97 0.32 3.88
C ALA A 273 28.99 -0.05 2.76
N LEU A 274 29.33 0.23 1.52
CA LEU A 274 28.51 -0.11 0.36
C LEU A 274 28.43 -1.62 0.17
N ASP A 275 29.51 -2.39 0.36
CA ASP A 275 29.49 -3.86 0.27
C ASP A 275 28.54 -4.46 1.30
N LYS A 276 28.64 -4.02 2.56
CA LYS A 276 27.73 -4.44 3.63
C LYS A 276 26.28 -4.05 3.36
N ALA A 277 26.03 -2.89 2.75
CA ALA A 277 24.69 -2.46 2.36
C ALA A 277 24.06 -3.40 1.32
N TYR A 278 24.83 -3.79 0.31
CA TYR A 278 24.39 -4.81 -0.67
C TYR A 278 24.11 -6.16 -0.02
N GLU A 279 24.98 -6.61 0.88
CA GLU A 279 24.77 -7.87 1.64
C GLU A 279 23.47 -7.83 2.44
N ALA A 280 23.21 -6.75 3.18
CA ALA A 280 21.98 -6.56 3.95
C ALA A 280 20.73 -6.58 3.04
N GLN A 281 20.79 -5.90 1.91
CA GLN A 281 19.69 -5.88 0.93
C GLN A 281 19.43 -7.26 0.33
N HIS A 282 20.48 -8.00 -0.03
CA HIS A 282 20.34 -9.36 -0.57
C HIS A 282 19.84 -10.34 0.48
N LEU A 283 20.25 -10.17 1.75
CA LEU A 283 19.74 -10.99 2.84
C LEU A 283 18.25 -10.75 3.06
N PHE A 284 17.83 -9.47 3.07
CA PHE A 284 16.42 -9.10 3.16
C PHE A 284 15.60 -9.79 2.06
N ALA A 285 15.99 -9.64 0.79
CA ALA A 285 15.28 -10.24 -0.33
C ALA A 285 15.20 -11.77 -0.25
N ARG A 286 16.32 -12.44 0.10
CA ARG A 286 16.35 -13.92 0.26
C ARG A 286 15.38 -14.40 1.33
N ARG A 287 15.36 -13.76 2.49
CA ARG A 287 14.48 -14.16 3.60
C ARG A 287 13.00 -14.02 3.21
N LEU A 288 12.62 -12.96 2.50
CA LEU A 288 11.25 -12.83 1.99
C LEU A 288 10.90 -13.99 1.06
N LEU A 289 11.78 -14.34 0.12
CA LEU A 289 11.55 -15.43 -0.83
C LEU A 289 11.47 -16.81 -0.14
N GLU A 290 12.30 -17.07 0.87
CA GLU A 290 12.25 -18.29 1.67
C GLU A 290 10.90 -18.46 2.37
N MET A 291 10.47 -17.41 3.09
CA MET A 291 9.16 -17.40 3.75
C MET A 291 7.99 -17.49 2.76
N GLY A 292 8.14 -16.88 1.60
CA GLY A 292 7.15 -16.97 0.52
C GLY A 292 6.99 -18.40 -0.01
N ARG A 293 8.09 -19.12 -0.21
CA ARG A 293 8.06 -20.55 -0.61
C ARG A 293 7.38 -21.42 0.44
N GLU A 294 7.68 -21.20 1.72
CA GLU A 294 7.04 -21.92 2.82
C GLU A 294 5.52 -21.64 2.86
N ALA A 295 5.12 -20.38 2.69
CA ALA A 295 3.72 -20.00 2.66
C ALA A 295 2.96 -20.62 1.48
N LEU A 296 3.55 -20.63 0.28
CA LEU A 296 2.97 -21.27 -0.90
C LEU A 296 2.82 -22.79 -0.71
N ALA A 297 3.87 -23.47 -0.23
CA ALA A 297 3.83 -24.90 0.05
C ALA A 297 2.75 -25.27 1.07
N LYS A 298 2.58 -24.41 2.10
CA LYS A 298 1.54 -24.63 3.11
C LYS A 298 0.13 -24.43 2.56
N LEU A 299 -0.10 -23.40 1.74
CA LEU A 299 -1.40 -23.20 1.09
C LEU A 299 -1.76 -24.39 0.18
N GLU A 300 -0.80 -24.87 -0.60
CA GLU A 300 -1.00 -25.99 -1.51
C GLU A 300 -1.30 -27.28 -0.74
N SER A 301 -0.50 -27.62 0.28
CA SER A 301 -0.67 -28.85 1.09
C SER A 301 -1.99 -28.88 1.88
N GLU A 302 -2.49 -27.71 2.30
CA GLU A 302 -3.75 -27.60 3.03
C GLU A 302 -4.97 -27.32 2.12
N GLY A 303 -4.78 -27.21 0.81
CA GLY A 303 -5.83 -26.90 -0.16
C GLY A 303 -6.49 -25.53 0.11
N LYS A 304 -5.73 -24.57 0.66
CA LYS A 304 -6.23 -23.25 1.03
C LYS A 304 -5.97 -22.22 -0.05
N ARG A 305 -6.83 -21.21 -0.10
CA ARG A 305 -6.69 -20.08 -1.02
C ARG A 305 -5.93 -18.93 -0.39
N GLY A 306 -5.23 -18.15 -1.22
CA GLY A 306 -4.50 -16.96 -0.81
C GLY A 306 -4.81 -15.76 -1.69
N ILE A 307 -4.67 -14.58 -1.09
CA ILE A 307 -4.69 -13.28 -1.78
C ILE A 307 -3.26 -12.77 -1.89
N VAL A 308 -2.83 -12.50 -3.11
CA VAL A 308 -1.58 -11.81 -3.36
C VAL A 308 -1.86 -10.31 -3.50
N LEU A 309 -1.21 -9.51 -2.64
CA LEU A 309 -1.21 -8.06 -2.77
C LEU A 309 -0.17 -7.66 -3.79
N VAL A 310 -0.62 -7.11 -4.90
CA VAL A 310 0.21 -6.71 -6.04
C VAL A 310 0.23 -5.19 -6.13
N GLY A 311 1.40 -4.61 -6.30
CA GLY A 311 1.58 -3.17 -6.39
C GLY A 311 3.00 -2.76 -6.05
N ARG A 312 3.24 -1.47 -5.92
CA ARG A 312 4.55 -0.96 -5.50
C ARG A 312 4.77 -1.19 -4.02
N PRO A 313 6.00 -1.39 -3.54
CA PRO A 313 6.28 -1.67 -2.13
C PRO A 313 5.65 -0.66 -1.17
N TYR A 314 5.69 0.63 -1.47
CA TYR A 314 5.08 1.66 -0.65
C TYR A 314 3.54 1.62 -0.65
N ASN A 315 2.90 1.16 -1.73
CA ASN A 315 1.45 0.99 -1.78
C ASN A 315 0.99 -0.20 -0.94
N ILE A 316 1.79 -1.27 -0.88
CA ILE A 316 1.44 -2.50 -0.16
C ILE A 316 1.75 -2.37 1.33
N ASN A 317 2.88 -1.75 1.69
CA ASN A 317 3.43 -1.82 3.04
C ASN A 317 3.20 -0.56 3.89
N ASP A 318 2.83 0.58 3.28
CA ASP A 318 2.47 1.77 4.04
C ASP A 318 1.01 1.72 4.49
N LYS A 319 0.80 1.35 5.75
CA LYS A 319 -0.53 1.23 6.35
C LYS A 319 -1.32 2.54 6.36
N GLY A 320 -0.63 3.68 6.43
CA GLY A 320 -1.26 5.00 6.35
C GLY A 320 -1.77 5.34 4.95
N LEU A 321 -1.13 4.82 3.90
CA LEU A 321 -1.55 5.01 2.52
C LEU A 321 -2.67 4.05 2.09
N ASN A 322 -2.59 2.78 2.49
CA ASN A 322 -3.50 1.73 2.04
C ASN A 322 -4.58 1.35 3.07
N LEU A 323 -4.70 2.11 4.17
CA LEU A 323 -5.64 1.89 5.26
C LEU A 323 -5.50 0.49 5.89
N ASP A 324 -4.30 -0.06 5.88
CA ASP A 324 -4.00 -1.41 6.38
C ASP A 324 -4.89 -2.51 5.79
N VAL A 325 -5.19 -2.42 4.50
CA VAL A 325 -6.09 -3.37 3.83
C VAL A 325 -5.61 -4.82 3.97
N GLY A 326 -4.29 -5.06 3.93
CA GLY A 326 -3.71 -6.39 4.08
C GLY A 326 -3.94 -6.99 5.46
N GLY A 327 -3.69 -6.20 6.53
CA GLY A 327 -3.98 -6.60 7.91
C GLY A 327 -5.47 -6.87 8.11
N LYS A 328 -6.34 -5.99 7.60
CA LYS A 328 -7.80 -6.15 7.70
C LYS A 328 -8.33 -7.38 6.96
N LEU A 329 -7.79 -7.69 5.78
CA LEU A 329 -8.14 -8.94 5.08
C LEU A 329 -7.81 -10.17 5.94
N ARG A 330 -6.69 -10.12 6.63
CA ARG A 330 -6.25 -11.19 7.51
C ARG A 330 -7.10 -11.28 8.78
N ASP A 331 -7.25 -10.15 9.48
CA ASP A 331 -7.82 -10.12 10.83
C ASP A 331 -9.35 -10.21 10.83
N TYR A 332 -10.03 -9.63 9.82
CA TYR A 332 -11.49 -9.65 9.77
C TYR A 332 -12.06 -10.84 9.01
N TYR A 333 -11.34 -11.30 7.99
CA TYR A 333 -11.86 -12.32 7.06
C TYR A 333 -11.07 -13.63 7.11
N GLY A 334 -10.03 -13.73 7.93
CA GLY A 334 -9.20 -14.93 8.02
C GLY A 334 -8.46 -15.27 6.73
N VAL A 335 -8.17 -14.26 5.90
CA VAL A 335 -7.58 -14.45 4.58
C VAL A 335 -6.07 -14.68 4.69
N ASN A 336 -5.56 -15.64 3.92
CA ASN A 336 -4.12 -15.81 3.72
C ASN A 336 -3.62 -14.72 2.77
N VAL A 337 -2.81 -13.79 3.27
CA VAL A 337 -2.31 -12.63 2.53
C VAL A 337 -0.82 -12.78 2.26
N ILE A 338 -0.41 -12.62 1.00
CA ILE A 338 0.98 -12.71 0.55
C ILE A 338 1.33 -11.41 -0.18
N PRO A 339 2.26 -10.59 0.32
CA PRO A 339 2.82 -9.49 -0.46
C PRO A 339 3.62 -10.01 -1.66
N MET A 340 3.58 -9.31 -2.79
CA MET A 340 4.18 -9.78 -4.03
C MET A 340 5.69 -10.02 -3.99
N ASP A 341 6.40 -9.34 -3.11
CA ASP A 341 7.86 -9.46 -2.95
C ASP A 341 8.31 -10.74 -2.23
N PHE A 342 7.36 -11.55 -1.74
CA PHE A 342 7.58 -12.91 -1.25
C PHE A 342 7.56 -13.97 -2.37
N LEU A 343 7.16 -13.61 -3.59
CA LEU A 343 6.99 -14.58 -4.67
C LEU A 343 8.26 -14.80 -5.49
N PRO A 344 8.58 -16.05 -5.85
CA PRO A 344 9.77 -16.39 -6.61
C PRO A 344 9.57 -16.10 -8.11
N ILE A 345 9.57 -14.83 -8.47
CA ILE A 345 9.34 -14.38 -9.85
C ILE A 345 10.62 -14.21 -10.67
N GLU A 346 11.77 -14.55 -10.11
CA GLU A 346 13.03 -14.48 -10.83
C GLU A 346 13.04 -15.39 -12.05
N GLY A 347 13.40 -14.84 -13.20
CA GLY A 347 13.46 -15.58 -14.45
C GLY A 347 12.13 -15.71 -15.20
N ILE A 348 11.03 -15.18 -14.65
CA ILE A 348 9.77 -15.15 -15.40
C ILE A 348 9.87 -14.10 -16.51
N ASP A 349 9.85 -14.58 -17.74
CA ASP A 349 9.79 -13.72 -18.91
C ASP A 349 8.37 -13.21 -19.15
N ILE A 350 8.25 -11.94 -19.51
CA ILE A 350 6.98 -11.26 -19.83
C ILE A 350 6.96 -10.68 -21.24
N ASP A 351 7.91 -11.02 -22.09
CA ASP A 351 8.04 -10.47 -23.43
C ASP A 351 6.83 -10.82 -24.33
N ASP A 352 6.16 -11.94 -24.06
CA ASP A 352 4.88 -12.32 -24.67
C ASP A 352 3.70 -11.43 -24.26
N ILE A 353 3.83 -10.65 -23.19
CA ILE A 353 2.79 -9.75 -22.67
C ILE A 353 3.15 -8.30 -23.02
N ASN A 354 4.37 -7.89 -22.69
CA ASN A 354 4.90 -6.58 -23.00
C ASN A 354 6.44 -6.64 -23.05
N ASP A 355 6.99 -6.70 -24.24
CA ASP A 355 8.43 -6.84 -24.52
C ASP A 355 9.26 -5.60 -24.20
N ASN A 356 8.59 -4.45 -24.05
CA ASN A 356 9.24 -3.18 -23.74
C ASN A 356 8.76 -2.56 -22.42
N MET A 357 8.44 -3.39 -21.43
CA MET A 357 8.08 -2.91 -20.10
C MET A 357 9.34 -2.35 -19.39
N TYR A 358 9.64 -1.09 -19.62
CA TYR A 358 10.83 -0.40 -19.09
C TYR A 358 10.69 0.05 -17.63
N TRP A 359 9.49 0.04 -17.03
CA TRP A 359 9.34 0.27 -15.60
C TRP A 359 9.66 -0.98 -14.80
N ASN A 360 10.60 -0.89 -13.86
CA ASN A 360 11.01 -2.00 -13.01
C ASN A 360 9.83 -2.65 -12.29
N TYR A 361 9.01 -1.84 -11.60
CA TYR A 361 7.82 -2.38 -10.91
C TYR A 361 6.75 -2.89 -11.88
N GLY A 362 6.61 -2.29 -13.05
CA GLY A 362 5.73 -2.80 -14.09
C GLY A 362 6.09 -4.23 -14.48
N ARG A 363 7.38 -4.49 -14.73
CA ARG A 363 7.90 -5.83 -15.02
C ARG A 363 7.68 -6.81 -13.87
N LYS A 364 7.99 -6.42 -12.63
CA LYS A 364 7.75 -7.26 -11.44
C LYS A 364 6.27 -7.60 -11.27
N ILE A 365 5.38 -6.63 -11.44
CA ILE A 365 3.92 -6.81 -11.35
C ILE A 365 3.41 -7.80 -12.40
N LEU A 366 3.84 -7.66 -13.65
CA LEU A 366 3.44 -8.58 -14.73
C LEU A 366 4.01 -9.99 -14.53
N ALA A 367 5.24 -10.10 -14.03
CA ALA A 367 5.84 -11.39 -13.68
C ALA A 367 5.06 -12.09 -12.56
N VAL A 368 4.64 -11.35 -11.53
CA VAL A 368 3.75 -11.89 -10.46
C VAL A 368 2.41 -12.34 -11.04
N ALA A 369 1.80 -11.52 -11.89
CA ALA A 369 0.51 -11.87 -12.49
C ALA A 369 0.62 -13.15 -13.34
N LYS A 370 1.70 -13.29 -14.12
CA LYS A 370 2.00 -14.48 -14.91
C LYS A 370 2.27 -15.70 -14.03
N PHE A 371 3.03 -15.54 -12.93
CA PHE A 371 3.26 -16.59 -11.94
C PHE A 371 1.97 -17.13 -11.33
N ILE A 372 1.04 -16.25 -10.97
CA ILE A 372 -0.24 -16.61 -10.36
C ILE A 372 -1.17 -17.32 -11.36
N ARG A 373 -1.01 -17.10 -12.65
CA ARG A 373 -1.83 -17.74 -13.70
C ARG A 373 -1.92 -19.25 -13.53
N ASP A 374 -0.81 -19.87 -13.19
CA ASP A 374 -0.68 -21.32 -13.09
C ASP A 374 -1.01 -21.86 -11.68
N LEU A 375 -1.38 -20.96 -10.73
CA LEU A 375 -1.72 -21.29 -9.34
C LEU A 375 -3.19 -20.95 -9.05
N PRO A 376 -4.15 -21.89 -9.27
CA PRO A 376 -5.59 -21.61 -9.18
C PRO A 376 -6.07 -21.21 -7.80
N TYR A 377 -5.31 -21.47 -6.75
CA TYR A 377 -5.62 -21.13 -5.39
C TYR A 377 -5.19 -19.71 -4.99
N LEU A 378 -4.43 -19.00 -5.85
CA LEU A 378 -4.03 -17.61 -5.61
C LEU A 378 -4.89 -16.64 -6.41
N HIS A 379 -5.21 -15.50 -5.81
CA HIS A 379 -5.97 -14.42 -6.42
C HIS A 379 -5.30 -13.07 -6.17
N ILE A 380 -5.48 -12.12 -7.09
CA ILE A 380 -4.81 -10.82 -7.05
C ILE A 380 -5.73 -9.74 -6.48
N ILE A 381 -5.23 -8.98 -5.50
CA ILE A 381 -5.71 -7.63 -5.19
C ILE A 381 -4.59 -6.66 -5.55
N TYR A 382 -4.85 -5.83 -6.56
CA TYR A 382 -3.90 -4.83 -7.05
C TYR A 382 -4.10 -3.51 -6.31
N ILE A 383 -3.06 -3.05 -5.63
CA ILE A 383 -3.06 -1.82 -4.84
C ILE A 383 -2.31 -0.72 -5.60
N SER A 384 -3.00 0.35 -5.90
CA SER A 384 -2.50 1.50 -6.64
C SER A 384 -2.98 2.81 -6.02
N ASN A 385 -2.63 3.94 -6.64
CA ASN A 385 -3.07 5.25 -6.21
C ASN A 385 -3.76 5.99 -7.36
N PHE A 386 -4.66 6.90 -7.01
CA PHE A 386 -5.15 7.89 -7.96
C PHE A 386 -3.99 8.69 -8.55
N LYS A 387 -4.09 9.11 -9.82
CA LYS A 387 -3.06 9.84 -10.56
C LYS A 387 -1.75 9.06 -10.78
N CYS A 388 -1.72 7.74 -10.60
CA CYS A 388 -0.56 6.92 -10.94
C CYS A 388 -0.58 6.56 -12.44
N GLY A 389 0.21 7.28 -13.24
CA GLY A 389 0.32 7.04 -14.69
C GLY A 389 0.81 5.64 -15.03
N PRO A 390 1.98 5.21 -14.53
CA PRO A 390 2.49 3.86 -14.81
C PRO A 390 1.52 2.74 -14.43
N ASP A 391 0.85 2.81 -13.27
CA ASP A 391 -0.10 1.77 -12.88
C ASP A 391 -1.37 1.78 -13.73
N SER A 392 -1.79 2.96 -14.21
CA SER A 392 -2.90 3.07 -15.15
C SER A 392 -2.61 2.34 -16.47
N TYR A 393 -1.37 2.33 -16.90
CA TYR A 393 -0.90 1.57 -18.06
C TYR A 393 -0.73 0.08 -17.73
N VAL A 394 0.02 -0.25 -16.68
CA VAL A 394 0.42 -1.64 -16.36
C VAL A 394 -0.79 -2.53 -16.05
N LYS A 395 -1.82 -2.02 -15.35
CA LYS A 395 -2.95 -2.84 -14.92
C LYS A 395 -3.75 -3.47 -16.07
N HIS A 396 -3.73 -2.90 -17.27
CA HIS A 396 -4.37 -3.50 -18.44
C HIS A 396 -3.70 -4.82 -18.81
N TYR A 397 -2.38 -4.88 -18.74
CA TYR A 397 -1.59 -6.08 -19.00
C TYR A 397 -1.66 -7.12 -17.88
N VAL A 398 -2.10 -6.75 -16.68
CA VAL A 398 -2.29 -7.72 -15.58
C VAL A 398 -3.37 -8.73 -15.90
N VAL A 399 -4.43 -8.34 -16.62
CA VAL A 399 -5.47 -9.27 -17.10
C VAL A 399 -4.87 -10.27 -18.07
N ASP A 400 -4.08 -9.78 -19.04
CA ASP A 400 -3.44 -10.62 -20.06
C ASP A 400 -2.41 -11.56 -19.43
N ALA A 401 -1.64 -11.08 -18.45
CA ALA A 401 -0.64 -11.87 -17.74
C ALA A 401 -1.26 -12.96 -16.87
N SER A 402 -2.28 -12.63 -16.07
CA SER A 402 -2.90 -13.55 -15.12
C SER A 402 -3.99 -14.43 -15.74
N GLN A 403 -4.55 -14.03 -16.90
CA GLN A 403 -5.71 -14.67 -17.56
C GLN A 403 -6.93 -14.79 -16.61
N ARG A 404 -7.01 -13.92 -15.61
CA ARG A 404 -8.06 -13.97 -14.57
C ARG A 404 -8.48 -12.56 -14.14
N PRO A 405 -9.75 -12.39 -13.75
CA PRO A 405 -10.20 -11.14 -13.14
C PRO A 405 -9.54 -10.94 -11.77
N PHE A 406 -9.13 -9.70 -11.52
CA PHE A 406 -8.54 -9.26 -10.26
C PHE A 406 -9.28 -8.05 -9.68
N LEU A 407 -9.12 -7.81 -8.38
CA LEU A 407 -9.63 -6.59 -7.76
C LEU A 407 -8.56 -5.50 -7.82
N SER A 408 -8.90 -4.33 -8.37
CA SER A 408 -8.04 -3.15 -8.32
C SER A 408 -8.57 -2.16 -7.28
N LEU A 409 -7.76 -1.83 -6.30
CA LEU A 409 -8.01 -0.82 -5.29
C LEU A 409 -7.13 0.40 -5.56
N GLN A 410 -7.74 1.57 -5.59
CA GLN A 410 -7.03 2.85 -5.77
C GLN A 410 -7.24 3.71 -4.54
N PHE A 411 -6.14 4.19 -3.98
CA PHE A 411 -6.13 5.01 -2.79
C PHE A 411 -5.78 6.45 -3.10
N ASP A 412 -6.35 7.35 -2.31
CA ASP A 412 -6.05 8.77 -2.27
C ASP A 412 -6.17 9.31 -0.83
N CYS A 413 -5.95 10.61 -0.65
CA CYS A 413 -6.06 11.25 0.66
C CYS A 413 -7.50 11.24 1.24
N HIS A 414 -8.52 10.94 0.42
CA HIS A 414 -9.94 10.87 0.80
C HIS A 414 -10.45 9.44 0.97
N SER A 415 -9.61 8.44 0.72
CA SER A 415 -10.00 7.02 0.80
C SER A 415 -10.58 6.66 2.16
N ASN A 416 -11.57 5.78 2.15
CA ASN A 416 -12.32 5.34 3.30
C ASN A 416 -12.47 3.82 3.30
N ASP A 417 -12.37 3.21 4.48
CA ASP A 417 -12.44 1.76 4.68
C ASP A 417 -13.72 1.13 4.16
N ALA A 418 -14.86 1.75 4.40
CA ALA A 418 -16.14 1.15 4.09
C ALA A 418 -16.25 0.77 2.60
N GLY A 419 -15.87 1.69 1.70
CA GLY A 419 -15.89 1.42 0.27
C GLY A 419 -14.84 0.39 -0.16
N ILE A 420 -13.65 0.43 0.45
CA ILE A 420 -12.56 -0.50 0.15
C ILE A 420 -12.92 -1.91 0.60
N LEU A 421 -13.38 -2.06 1.84
CA LEU A 421 -13.71 -3.37 2.41
C LEU A 421 -14.93 -4.02 1.75
N THR A 422 -15.97 -3.25 1.41
CA THR A 422 -17.12 -3.78 0.65
C THR A 422 -16.69 -4.37 -0.69
N ARG A 423 -15.75 -3.73 -1.38
CA ARG A 423 -15.18 -4.26 -2.65
C ARG A 423 -14.35 -5.52 -2.40
N CYS A 424 -13.59 -5.55 -1.31
CA CYS A 424 -12.85 -6.74 -0.91
C CYS A 424 -13.80 -7.89 -0.59
N GLU A 425 -14.86 -7.67 0.21
CA GLU A 425 -15.88 -8.67 0.55
C GLU A 425 -16.51 -9.29 -0.70
N ALA A 426 -16.98 -8.45 -1.61
CA ALA A 426 -17.57 -8.89 -2.88
C ALA A 426 -16.58 -9.73 -3.71
N TYR A 427 -15.31 -9.31 -3.76
CA TYR A 427 -14.28 -10.05 -4.47
C TYR A 427 -13.95 -11.39 -3.80
N LEU A 428 -13.78 -11.43 -2.49
CA LEU A 428 -13.51 -12.64 -1.72
C LEU A 428 -14.67 -13.65 -1.84
N ASP A 429 -15.90 -13.17 -1.80
CA ASP A 429 -17.09 -14.02 -2.02
C ASP A 429 -17.11 -14.60 -3.44
N SER A 430 -16.83 -13.77 -4.47
CA SER A 430 -16.73 -14.22 -5.85
C SER A 430 -15.66 -15.29 -6.09
N LYS A 431 -14.64 -15.34 -5.22
CA LYS A 431 -13.57 -16.35 -5.25
C LYS A 431 -13.86 -17.53 -4.33
N GLY A 432 -15.00 -17.55 -3.64
CA GLY A 432 -15.38 -18.60 -2.69
C GLY A 432 -14.45 -18.68 -1.48
N ILE A 433 -13.83 -17.56 -1.10
CA ILE A 433 -13.01 -17.42 0.11
C ILE A 433 -13.93 -17.11 1.29
N LEU A 434 -14.95 -16.26 1.10
CA LEU A 434 -16.01 -16.00 2.07
C LEU A 434 -17.23 -16.83 1.69
N ARG A 435 -17.51 -17.91 2.43
CA ARG A 435 -18.68 -18.77 2.18
C ARG A 435 -19.79 -18.61 3.22
N TRP A 436 -19.60 -17.77 4.22
CA TRP A 436 -20.53 -17.66 5.35
C TRP A 436 -21.97 -17.24 5.00
N TRP A 437 -22.20 -16.65 3.82
CA TRP A 437 -23.54 -16.31 3.33
C TRP A 437 -24.35 -17.54 2.89
N ARG A 438 -23.72 -18.56 2.33
CA ARG A 438 -24.41 -19.71 1.75
C ARG A 438 -24.85 -20.73 2.79
N GLU A 439 -24.07 -20.93 3.84
CA GLU A 439 -24.41 -21.91 4.91
C GLU A 439 -25.52 -21.44 5.84
N LYS A 440 -25.96 -20.20 5.79
CA LYS A 440 -27.10 -19.68 6.57
C LYS A 440 -28.42 -19.67 5.79
N TRP A 441 -28.40 -20.01 4.49
CA TRP A 441 -29.55 -20.00 3.62
C TRP A 441 -29.82 -21.35 2.94
N GLU A 442 -28.95 -22.36 3.11
CA GLU A 442 -29.22 -23.78 2.90
C GLU A 442 -29.69 -24.45 4.19
#